data_d59ad9e756caaf50132110e50e3320d5
#
_entry.id   d59ad9e756caaf50132110e50e3320d5
#
_cell.length_a   1.000
_cell.length_b   1.000
_cell.length_c   1.000
_cell.angle_alpha   90.00
_cell.angle_beta   90.00
_cell.angle_gamma   90.00
#
_symmetry.space_group_name_H-M   'P 1'
#
loop_
_entity.id
_entity.type
_entity.pdbx_description
1 polymer ?
#
loop_
_entity_poly.entity_id
_entity_poly.type
_entity_poly.pdbx_seq_one_letter_code
_entity_poly.pdbx_strand_id
1 'polypeptide(L)'
;MASPQWRSIPTVLFPQEILDKAFRKASKQSDLVEDPDKYHRTRKQMVRMIQSASDTIDVTLKKWVDKWPSLNALSEFDRALIDAAVGNDNYRKSLGAIQWAAERVRKISGESESKILRLRDIDGFHVARRHAYGRISSIVHQISPQILWLGEARDILRKLPSVDSAEPVIVVAGSPNVGKSALIGALSSGEPEVASYPFTTKQLHLGHFVHRRRPYQM
;
A
#
# COMPACT_ATOMS: atom_id res chain seq x y z
N MET A 1 12.96 14.71 13.02
CA MET A 1 12.54 13.46 12.31
C MET A 1 12.38 13.85 10.85
N ALA A 2 12.92 13.06 9.91
CA ALA A 2 12.72 13.35 8.49
C ALA A 2 11.24 13.26 8.14
N SER A 3 10.75 14.18 7.32
CA SER A 3 9.37 14.18 6.84
C SER A 3 9.03 12.88 6.12
N PRO A 4 7.81 12.36 6.26
CA PRO A 4 7.43 11.12 5.62
C PRO A 4 7.51 11.26 4.11
N GLN A 5 8.18 10.30 3.47
CA GLN A 5 8.33 10.29 2.01
C GLN A 5 7.06 9.76 1.35
N TRP A 6 6.00 10.55 1.33
CA TRP A 6 4.72 10.17 0.68
C TRP A 6 4.89 9.72 -0.76
N ARG A 7 5.90 10.28 -1.47
CA ARG A 7 6.22 9.93 -2.86
C ARG A 7 6.77 8.50 -2.99
N SER A 8 7.28 7.91 -1.92
CA SER A 8 7.83 6.54 -1.90
C SER A 8 6.77 5.45 -1.72
N ILE A 9 5.52 5.80 -1.43
CA ILE A 9 4.42 4.85 -1.29
C ILE A 9 4.24 4.08 -2.62
N PRO A 10 4.30 2.73 -2.59
CA PRO A 10 4.23 1.92 -3.80
C PRO A 10 2.85 2.01 -4.46
N THR A 11 2.82 1.72 -5.76
CA THR A 11 1.56 1.61 -6.50
C THR A 11 0.71 0.48 -5.92
N VAL A 12 -0.57 0.77 -5.72
CA VAL A 12 -1.57 -0.19 -5.28
C VAL A 12 -2.24 -0.78 -6.52
N LEU A 13 -2.19 -2.10 -6.65
CA LEU A 13 -2.83 -2.84 -7.73
C LEU A 13 -4.32 -3.04 -7.42
N PHE A 14 -5.14 -3.13 -8.45
CA PHE A 14 -6.55 -3.53 -8.28
C PHE A 14 -6.66 -4.99 -7.78
N PRO A 15 -7.73 -5.34 -7.04
CA PRO A 15 -7.90 -6.69 -6.51
C PRO A 15 -7.77 -7.80 -7.56
N GLN A 16 -8.35 -7.60 -8.75
CA GLN A 16 -8.26 -8.56 -9.84
C GLN A 16 -6.84 -8.69 -10.39
N GLU A 17 -6.10 -7.59 -10.51
CA GLU A 17 -4.70 -7.61 -10.97
C GLU A 17 -3.79 -8.40 -10.03
N ILE A 18 -4.05 -8.34 -8.72
CA ILE A 18 -3.31 -9.12 -7.72
C ILE A 18 -3.54 -10.61 -7.96
N LEU A 19 -4.80 -11.03 -8.14
CA LEU A 19 -5.17 -12.42 -8.38
C LEU A 19 -4.60 -12.93 -9.70
N ASP A 20 -4.74 -12.17 -10.77
CA ASP A 20 -4.24 -12.54 -12.10
C ASP A 20 -2.72 -12.70 -12.10
N LYS A 21 -2.01 -11.77 -11.47
CA LYS A 21 -0.56 -11.85 -11.32
C LYS A 21 -0.14 -13.08 -10.51
N ALA A 22 -0.82 -13.35 -9.40
CA ALA A 22 -0.52 -14.46 -8.52
C ALA A 22 -0.77 -15.81 -9.21
N PHE A 23 -1.92 -15.98 -9.83
CA PHE A 23 -2.28 -17.25 -10.47
C PHE A 23 -1.47 -17.50 -11.75
N ARG A 24 -1.16 -16.47 -12.54
CA ARG A 24 -0.27 -16.59 -13.70
C ARG A 24 1.14 -17.01 -13.29
N LYS A 25 1.69 -16.41 -12.23
CA LYS A 25 3.00 -16.82 -11.69
C LYS A 25 2.97 -18.24 -11.16
N ALA A 26 1.90 -18.63 -10.47
CA ALA A 26 1.72 -19.96 -9.91
C ALA A 26 1.68 -21.04 -11.02
N SER A 27 0.98 -20.78 -12.13
CA SER A 27 0.96 -21.69 -13.28
C SER A 27 2.38 -21.90 -13.82
N LYS A 28 3.09 -20.82 -14.12
CA LYS A 28 4.49 -20.90 -14.61
C LYS A 28 5.41 -21.68 -13.67
N GLN A 29 5.23 -21.51 -12.35
CA GLN A 29 6.04 -22.22 -11.36
C GLN A 29 5.70 -23.71 -11.27
N SER A 30 4.45 -24.11 -11.57
CA SER A 30 4.07 -25.50 -11.61
C SER A 30 4.66 -26.25 -12.82
N ASP A 31 4.82 -25.54 -13.94
CA ASP A 31 5.37 -26.11 -15.16
C ASP A 31 6.86 -26.51 -15.01
N LEU A 32 7.56 -25.92 -14.03
CA LEU A 32 8.94 -26.23 -13.70
C LEU A 32 9.09 -27.47 -12.80
N VAL A 33 8.00 -28.08 -12.37
CA VAL A 33 8.04 -29.25 -11.48
C VAL A 33 8.26 -30.51 -12.29
N GLU A 34 9.42 -31.13 -12.11
CA GLU A 34 9.78 -32.40 -12.73
C GLU A 34 9.66 -33.54 -11.70
N ASP A 35 9.07 -34.66 -12.14
CA ASP A 35 9.05 -35.92 -11.41
C ASP A 35 8.68 -37.03 -12.42
N PRO A 36 9.39 -38.16 -12.46
CA PRO A 36 9.08 -39.25 -13.37
C PRO A 36 7.69 -39.84 -13.15
N ASP A 37 7.26 -39.91 -11.91
CA ASP A 37 5.95 -40.45 -11.55
C ASP A 37 4.86 -39.39 -11.69
N LYS A 38 3.83 -39.70 -12.46
CA LYS A 38 2.71 -38.79 -12.72
C LYS A 38 1.97 -38.36 -11.46
N TYR A 39 1.74 -39.31 -10.53
CA TYR A 39 1.04 -39.02 -9.28
C TYR A 39 1.83 -38.05 -8.40
N HIS A 40 3.13 -38.32 -8.19
CA HIS A 40 4.02 -37.46 -7.41
C HIS A 40 4.22 -36.11 -8.06
N ARG A 41 4.39 -36.08 -9.41
CA ARG A 41 4.50 -34.83 -10.18
C ARG A 41 3.26 -33.97 -9.99
N THR A 42 2.06 -34.51 -10.21
CA THR A 42 0.82 -33.74 -10.07
C THR A 42 0.64 -33.22 -8.64
N ARG A 43 0.91 -34.04 -7.64
CA ARG A 43 0.84 -33.60 -6.24
C ARG A 43 1.76 -32.41 -5.97
N LYS A 44 3.03 -32.50 -6.39
CA LYS A 44 4.01 -31.41 -6.24
C LYS A 44 3.61 -30.15 -6.99
N GLN A 45 3.07 -30.30 -8.20
CA GLN A 45 2.55 -29.18 -9.01
C GLN A 45 1.41 -28.46 -8.29
N MET A 46 0.42 -29.15 -7.75
CA MET A 46 -0.71 -28.54 -7.06
C MET A 46 -0.28 -27.81 -5.78
N VAL A 47 0.65 -28.39 -5.00
CA VAL A 47 1.24 -27.73 -3.84
C VAL A 47 2.00 -26.47 -4.27
N ARG A 48 2.85 -26.59 -5.29
CA ARG A 48 3.64 -25.45 -5.81
C ARG A 48 2.77 -24.31 -6.31
N MET A 49 1.66 -24.62 -6.97
CA MET A 49 0.68 -23.62 -7.42
C MET A 49 0.09 -22.84 -6.25
N ILE A 50 -0.34 -23.52 -5.19
CA ILE A 50 -0.94 -22.87 -4.03
C ILE A 50 0.08 -22.02 -3.30
N GLN A 51 1.28 -22.52 -3.06
CA GLN A 51 2.36 -21.81 -2.41
C GLN A 51 2.75 -20.55 -3.20
N SER A 52 3.03 -20.69 -4.51
CA SER A 52 3.45 -19.57 -5.35
C SER A 52 2.38 -18.47 -5.46
N ALA A 53 1.09 -18.84 -5.54
CA ALA A 53 -0.01 -17.88 -5.52
C ALA A 53 -0.07 -17.14 -4.18
N SER A 54 -0.05 -17.88 -3.07
CA SER A 54 -0.08 -17.34 -1.72
C SER A 54 1.11 -16.40 -1.45
N ASP A 55 2.33 -16.81 -1.78
CA ASP A 55 3.54 -16.02 -1.58
C ASP A 55 3.49 -14.72 -2.40
N THR A 56 2.97 -14.77 -3.63
CA THR A 56 2.87 -13.58 -4.48
C THR A 56 1.90 -12.56 -3.89
N ILE A 57 0.76 -13.01 -3.36
CA ILE A 57 -0.22 -12.15 -2.71
C ILE A 57 0.34 -11.63 -1.38
N ASP A 58 0.87 -12.50 -0.51
CA ASP A 58 1.43 -12.13 0.79
C ASP A 58 2.53 -11.06 0.65
N VAL A 59 3.49 -11.27 -0.24
CA VAL A 59 4.57 -10.31 -0.50
C VAL A 59 4.02 -8.98 -1.03
N THR A 60 3.00 -9.02 -1.90
CA THR A 60 2.40 -7.80 -2.46
C THR A 60 1.70 -7.00 -1.36
N LEU A 61 0.87 -7.64 -0.55
CA LEU A 61 0.12 -7.00 0.52
C LEU A 61 1.05 -6.48 1.64
N LYS A 62 2.02 -7.27 2.07
CA LYS A 62 3.01 -6.86 3.06
C LYS A 62 3.85 -5.68 2.62
N LYS A 63 4.28 -5.66 1.35
CA LYS A 63 4.99 -4.53 0.79
C LYS A 63 4.21 -3.22 0.96
N TRP A 64 2.89 -3.25 0.85
CA TRP A 64 2.08 -2.06 1.10
C TRP A 64 2.08 -1.69 2.57
N VAL A 65 1.83 -2.64 3.47
CA VAL A 65 1.83 -2.37 4.92
C VAL A 65 3.18 -1.80 5.38
N ASP A 66 4.30 -2.40 4.94
CA ASP A 66 5.64 -2.01 5.36
C ASP A 66 6.09 -0.65 4.80
N LYS A 67 5.58 -0.27 3.61
CA LYS A 67 5.99 0.98 2.96
C LYS A 67 5.10 2.17 3.31
N TRP A 68 3.94 1.92 3.90
CA TRP A 68 3.11 3.00 4.40
C TRP A 68 3.62 3.45 5.78
N PRO A 69 3.78 4.77 6.01
CA PRO A 69 4.27 5.28 7.29
C PRO A 69 3.38 4.87 8.46
N SER A 70 3.99 4.39 9.54
CA SER A 70 3.26 4.12 10.78
C SER A 70 2.80 5.44 11.42
N LEU A 71 1.50 5.60 11.67
CA LEU A 71 0.95 6.80 12.32
C LEU A 71 1.61 7.10 13.67
N ASN A 72 2.06 6.07 14.38
CA ASN A 72 2.71 6.25 15.68
C ASN A 72 4.14 6.81 15.58
N ALA A 73 4.79 6.64 14.43
CA ALA A 73 6.14 7.13 14.16
C ALA A 73 6.15 8.54 13.55
N LEU A 74 4.99 9.08 13.17
CA LEU A 74 4.85 10.40 12.57
C LEU A 74 4.86 11.52 13.60
N SER A 75 5.26 12.73 13.14
CA SER A 75 5.07 13.95 13.90
C SER A 75 3.58 14.21 14.18
N GLU A 76 3.28 15.01 15.16
CA GLU A 76 1.89 15.42 15.45
C GLU A 76 1.28 16.16 14.25
N PHE A 77 2.08 17.02 13.60
CA PHE A 77 1.69 17.72 12.39
C PHE A 77 1.33 16.76 11.24
N ASP A 78 2.22 15.81 10.91
CA ASP A 78 1.97 14.86 9.83
C ASP A 78 0.75 13.97 10.10
N ARG A 79 0.53 13.62 11.37
CA ARG A 79 -0.64 12.84 11.78
C ARG A 79 -1.93 13.63 11.61
N ALA A 80 -1.94 14.91 11.99
CA ALA A 80 -3.07 15.81 11.79
C ALA A 80 -3.33 16.04 10.29
N LEU A 81 -2.26 16.12 9.50
CA LEU A 81 -2.34 16.26 8.04
C LEU A 81 -2.99 15.03 7.37
N ILE A 82 -2.59 13.80 7.77
CA ILE A 82 -3.23 12.56 7.31
C ILE A 82 -4.69 12.52 7.71
N ASP A 83 -4.97 12.89 8.96
CA ASP A 83 -6.35 12.87 9.47
C ASP A 83 -7.26 13.80 8.65
N ALA A 84 -6.79 15.00 8.38
CA ALA A 84 -7.51 15.95 7.53
C ALA A 84 -7.64 15.49 6.07
N ALA A 85 -6.63 14.79 5.53
CA ALA A 85 -6.58 14.41 4.12
C ALA A 85 -7.33 13.11 3.81
N VAL A 86 -7.19 12.09 4.65
CA VAL A 86 -7.71 10.74 4.36
C VAL A 86 -8.37 10.06 5.56
N GLY A 87 -8.27 10.63 6.76
CA GLY A 87 -8.82 10.10 8.02
C GLY A 87 -7.93 9.02 8.65
N ASN A 88 -7.51 9.24 9.88
CA ASN A 88 -6.65 8.31 10.62
C ASN A 88 -7.29 6.93 10.85
N ASP A 89 -8.61 6.90 11.08
CA ASP A 89 -9.33 5.65 11.33
C ASP A 89 -9.40 4.78 10.06
N ASN A 90 -9.70 5.38 8.91
CA ASN A 90 -9.70 4.68 7.62
C ASN A 90 -8.29 4.18 7.27
N TYR A 91 -7.26 4.98 7.57
CA TYR A 91 -5.86 4.61 7.38
C TYR A 91 -5.51 3.34 8.16
N ARG A 92 -5.78 3.32 9.47
CA ARG A 92 -5.52 2.16 10.34
C ARG A 92 -6.33 0.95 9.94
N LYS A 93 -7.63 1.13 9.70
CA LYS A 93 -8.56 0.07 9.31
C LYS A 93 -8.14 -0.59 8.00
N SER A 94 -7.74 0.20 7.00
CA SER A 94 -7.36 -0.34 5.70
C SER A 94 -6.04 -1.10 5.77
N LEU A 95 -5.00 -0.55 6.40
CA LEU A 95 -3.73 -1.26 6.56
C LEU A 95 -3.88 -2.52 7.43
N GLY A 96 -4.67 -2.47 8.49
CA GLY A 96 -4.98 -3.63 9.33
C GLY A 96 -5.70 -4.74 8.56
N ALA A 97 -6.67 -4.39 7.71
CA ALA A 97 -7.36 -5.36 6.84
C ALA A 97 -6.43 -5.99 5.81
N ILE A 98 -5.51 -5.22 5.22
CA ILE A 98 -4.50 -5.72 4.28
C ILE A 98 -3.55 -6.70 4.98
N GLN A 99 -3.07 -6.36 6.18
CA GLN A 99 -2.21 -7.24 6.97
C GLN A 99 -2.93 -8.54 7.34
N TRP A 100 -4.16 -8.44 7.84
CA TRP A 100 -4.99 -9.59 8.15
C TRP A 100 -5.17 -10.52 6.94
N ALA A 101 -5.44 -9.95 5.76
CA ALA A 101 -5.60 -10.72 4.54
C ALA A 101 -4.31 -11.46 4.14
N ALA A 102 -3.14 -10.84 4.27
CA ALA A 102 -1.85 -11.48 4.02
C ALA A 102 -1.66 -12.70 4.92
N GLU A 103 -1.93 -12.57 6.23
CA GLU A 103 -1.84 -13.66 7.19
C GLU A 103 -2.85 -14.77 6.88
N ARG A 104 -4.09 -14.39 6.50
CA ARG A 104 -5.16 -15.34 6.19
C ARG A 104 -4.86 -16.15 4.93
N VAL A 105 -4.32 -15.52 3.88
CA VAL A 105 -3.89 -16.17 2.64
C VAL A 105 -2.79 -17.20 2.93
N ARG A 106 -1.80 -16.85 3.75
CA ARG A 106 -0.73 -17.76 4.16
C ARG A 106 -1.28 -18.96 4.93
N LYS A 107 -2.22 -18.75 5.84
CA LYS A 107 -2.88 -19.83 6.59
C LYS A 107 -3.64 -20.78 5.66
N ILE A 108 -4.39 -20.25 4.69
CA ILE A 108 -5.11 -21.05 3.69
C ILE A 108 -4.13 -21.91 2.88
N SER A 109 -2.96 -21.38 2.52
CA SER A 109 -1.91 -22.13 1.81
C SER A 109 -1.46 -23.32 2.61
N GLY A 110 -1.06 -23.16 3.87
CA GLY A 110 -0.59 -24.25 4.73
C GLY A 110 -1.66 -25.32 5.01
N GLU A 111 -2.91 -24.90 5.26
CA GLU A 111 -4.04 -25.84 5.43
C GLU A 111 -4.28 -26.67 4.15
N SER A 112 -4.19 -26.03 2.99
CA SER A 112 -4.44 -26.68 1.69
C SER A 112 -3.31 -27.60 1.29
N GLU A 113 -2.06 -27.23 1.57
CA GLU A 113 -0.90 -28.09 1.39
C GLU A 113 -1.02 -29.36 2.27
N SER A 114 -1.30 -29.19 3.57
CA SER A 114 -1.50 -30.31 4.49
C SER A 114 -2.64 -31.24 4.04
N LYS A 115 -3.69 -30.67 3.44
CA LYS A 115 -4.78 -31.45 2.87
C LYS A 115 -4.33 -32.28 1.66
N ILE A 116 -3.61 -31.66 0.72
CA ILE A 116 -3.10 -32.35 -0.50
C ILE A 116 -2.17 -33.49 -0.12
N LEU A 117 -1.31 -33.32 0.90
CA LEU A 117 -0.38 -34.35 1.33
C LEU A 117 -1.08 -35.62 1.89
N ARG A 118 -2.32 -35.49 2.36
CA ARG A 118 -3.13 -36.61 2.88
C ARG A 118 -4.00 -37.30 1.81
N LEU A 119 -4.22 -36.67 0.68
CA LEU A 119 -5.01 -37.24 -0.41
C LEU A 119 -4.19 -38.28 -1.17
N ARG A 120 -4.90 -39.27 -1.76
CA ARG A 120 -4.29 -40.41 -2.46
C ARG A 120 -4.71 -40.51 -3.93
N ASP A 121 -5.45 -39.54 -4.44
CA ASP A 121 -5.94 -39.50 -5.82
C ASP A 121 -5.64 -38.17 -6.50
N ILE A 122 -5.45 -38.21 -7.81
CA ILE A 122 -5.07 -37.03 -8.61
C ILE A 122 -6.24 -36.03 -8.70
N ASP A 123 -7.46 -36.52 -8.82
CA ASP A 123 -8.63 -35.64 -8.92
C ASP A 123 -8.84 -34.85 -7.62
N GLY A 124 -8.61 -35.49 -6.49
CA GLY A 124 -8.60 -34.85 -5.18
C GLY A 124 -7.59 -33.69 -5.08
N PHE A 125 -6.40 -33.84 -5.68
CA PHE A 125 -5.41 -32.74 -5.72
C PHE A 125 -5.92 -31.54 -6.49
N HIS A 126 -6.53 -31.75 -7.67
CA HIS A 126 -7.12 -30.69 -8.47
C HIS A 126 -8.29 -29.99 -7.77
N VAL A 127 -9.15 -30.78 -7.11
CA VAL A 127 -10.26 -30.25 -6.31
C VAL A 127 -9.72 -29.40 -5.14
N ALA A 128 -8.72 -29.90 -4.40
CA ALA A 128 -8.12 -29.17 -3.28
C ALA A 128 -7.50 -27.84 -3.71
N ARG A 129 -6.78 -27.82 -4.86
CA ARG A 129 -6.25 -26.57 -5.43
C ARG A 129 -7.37 -25.60 -5.81
N ARG A 130 -8.44 -26.05 -6.48
CA ARG A 130 -9.58 -25.18 -6.81
C ARG A 130 -10.20 -24.54 -5.56
N HIS A 131 -10.39 -25.33 -4.53
CA HIS A 131 -10.90 -24.83 -3.23
C HIS A 131 -9.95 -23.83 -2.59
N ALA A 132 -8.63 -24.07 -2.61
CA ALA A 132 -7.64 -23.13 -2.11
C ALA A 132 -7.71 -21.80 -2.84
N TYR A 133 -7.74 -21.84 -4.19
CA TYR A 133 -7.85 -20.64 -5.02
C TYR A 133 -9.14 -19.87 -4.78
N GLY A 134 -10.28 -20.56 -4.67
CA GLY A 134 -11.56 -19.93 -4.34
C GLY A 134 -11.52 -19.20 -2.99
N ARG A 135 -10.95 -19.85 -1.95
CA ARG A 135 -10.78 -19.22 -0.62
C ARG A 135 -9.84 -18.02 -0.67
N ILE A 136 -8.70 -18.12 -1.37
CA ILE A 136 -7.74 -17.01 -1.54
C ILE A 136 -8.40 -15.85 -2.27
N SER A 137 -9.09 -16.12 -3.40
CA SER A 137 -9.83 -15.09 -4.13
C SER A 137 -10.89 -14.40 -3.26
N SER A 138 -11.64 -15.18 -2.47
CA SER A 138 -12.63 -14.63 -1.53
C SER A 138 -12.02 -13.65 -0.53
N ILE A 139 -10.84 -13.96 0.03
CA ILE A 139 -10.13 -13.04 0.95
C ILE A 139 -9.74 -11.74 0.23
N VAL A 140 -9.18 -11.82 -0.99
CA VAL A 140 -8.79 -10.62 -1.76
C VAL A 140 -10.01 -9.78 -2.11
N HIS A 141 -11.13 -10.40 -2.49
CA HIS A 141 -12.37 -9.69 -2.76
C HIS A 141 -12.98 -9.07 -1.51
N GLN A 142 -12.86 -9.73 -0.35
CA GLN A 142 -13.36 -9.19 0.91
C GLN A 142 -12.68 -7.88 1.31
N ILE A 143 -11.38 -7.73 1.00
CA ILE A 143 -10.63 -6.51 1.29
C ILE A 143 -10.59 -5.53 0.11
N SER A 144 -11.37 -5.77 -0.96
CA SER A 144 -11.39 -4.88 -2.14
C SER A 144 -11.67 -3.42 -1.80
N PRO A 145 -12.63 -3.09 -0.92
CA PRO A 145 -12.87 -1.68 -0.55
C PRO A 145 -11.64 -1.02 0.07
N GLN A 146 -10.88 -1.75 0.89
CA GLN A 146 -9.67 -1.24 1.53
C GLN A 146 -8.52 -1.08 0.53
N ILE A 147 -8.39 -1.98 -0.45
CA ILE A 147 -7.40 -1.86 -1.54
C ILE A 147 -7.70 -0.62 -2.38
N LEU A 148 -8.95 -0.41 -2.79
CA LEU A 148 -9.36 0.75 -3.57
C LEU A 148 -9.12 2.04 -2.79
N TRP A 149 -9.53 2.07 -1.52
CA TRP A 149 -9.25 3.21 -0.65
C TRP A 149 -7.74 3.50 -0.51
N LEU A 150 -6.89 2.45 -0.39
CA LEU A 150 -5.43 2.64 -0.36
C LEU A 150 -4.92 3.32 -1.64
N GLY A 151 -5.45 2.95 -2.80
CA GLY A 151 -5.12 3.58 -4.09
C GLY A 151 -5.44 5.07 -4.09
N GLU A 152 -6.66 5.41 -3.71
CA GLU A 152 -7.13 6.81 -3.61
C GLU A 152 -6.34 7.62 -2.57
N ALA A 153 -6.17 7.06 -1.37
CA ALA A 153 -5.41 7.69 -0.30
C ALA A 153 -3.95 7.93 -0.69
N ARG A 154 -3.32 6.98 -1.40
CA ARG A 154 -1.97 7.16 -1.95
C ARG A 154 -1.89 8.36 -2.89
N ASP A 155 -2.84 8.51 -3.80
CA ASP A 155 -2.83 9.59 -4.78
C ASP A 155 -3.09 10.96 -4.12
N ILE A 156 -3.84 10.99 -3.04
CA ILE A 156 -4.02 12.16 -2.19
C ILE A 156 -2.72 12.49 -1.44
N LEU A 157 -2.17 11.52 -0.71
CA LEU A 157 -0.98 11.73 0.14
C LEU A 157 0.26 12.12 -0.66
N ARG A 158 0.42 11.61 -1.88
CA ARG A 158 1.54 12.00 -2.75
C ARG A 158 1.53 13.45 -3.21
N LYS A 159 0.37 14.10 -3.15
CA LYS A 159 0.20 15.52 -3.48
C LYS A 159 0.39 16.42 -2.26
N LEU A 160 0.50 15.85 -1.06
CA LEU A 160 0.74 16.66 0.14
C LEU A 160 2.14 17.27 0.10
N PRO A 161 2.28 18.51 0.56
CA PRO A 161 3.58 19.15 0.67
C PRO A 161 4.42 18.46 1.74
N SER A 162 5.71 18.39 1.51
CA SER A 162 6.66 17.87 2.49
C SER A 162 7.15 19.00 3.37
N VAL A 163 6.59 19.12 4.57
CA VAL A 163 7.05 20.08 5.58
C VAL A 163 8.07 19.40 6.49
N ASP A 164 9.29 19.93 6.57
CA ASP A 164 10.29 19.41 7.49
C ASP A 164 10.04 19.99 8.89
N SER A 165 9.58 19.14 9.81
CA SER A 165 9.33 19.53 11.20
C SER A 165 10.59 19.89 12.00
N ALA A 166 11.78 19.66 11.44
CA ALA A 166 13.06 20.07 12.06
C ALA A 166 13.44 21.51 11.73
N GLU A 167 12.85 22.08 10.68
CA GLU A 167 13.07 23.47 10.29
C GLU A 167 12.01 24.40 10.89
N PRO A 168 12.36 25.65 11.25
CA PRO A 168 11.37 26.64 11.66
C PRO A 168 10.36 26.92 10.54
N VAL A 169 9.07 26.91 10.88
CA VAL A 169 7.97 27.17 9.95
C VAL A 169 7.30 28.50 10.26
N ILE A 170 7.16 29.35 9.26
CA ILE A 170 6.41 30.61 9.36
C ILE A 170 5.06 30.41 8.67
N VAL A 171 3.97 30.55 9.41
CA VAL A 171 2.62 30.42 8.85
C VAL A 171 2.05 31.77 8.48
N VAL A 172 1.75 31.98 7.20
CA VAL A 172 1.09 33.18 6.68
C VAL A 172 -0.41 32.90 6.53
N ALA A 173 -1.20 33.40 7.46
CA ALA A 173 -2.66 33.24 7.44
C ALA A 173 -3.37 34.58 7.20
N GLY A 174 -4.54 34.54 6.57
CA GLY A 174 -5.37 35.73 6.32
C GLY A 174 -6.45 35.50 5.28
N SER A 175 -7.30 36.50 5.06
CA SER A 175 -8.41 36.47 4.10
C SER A 175 -7.96 36.19 2.66
N PRO A 176 -8.81 35.66 1.78
CA PRO A 176 -8.50 35.53 0.34
C PRO A 176 -8.07 36.88 -0.27
N ASN A 177 -7.23 36.81 -1.31
CA ASN A 177 -6.81 37.94 -2.13
C ASN A 177 -6.06 39.11 -1.43
N VAL A 178 -5.50 38.88 -0.25
CA VAL A 178 -4.68 39.89 0.47
C VAL A 178 -3.18 39.82 0.14
N GLY A 179 -2.79 39.05 -0.87
CA GLY A 179 -1.40 38.99 -1.33
C GLY A 179 -0.50 37.95 -0.64
N LYS A 180 -1.06 36.99 0.13
CA LYS A 180 -0.27 35.93 0.82
C LYS A 180 0.63 35.13 -0.13
N SER A 181 0.09 34.65 -1.23
CA SER A 181 0.86 33.88 -2.23
C SER A 181 1.93 34.72 -2.93
N ALA A 182 1.65 36.01 -3.15
CA ALA A 182 2.64 36.96 -3.70
C ALA A 182 3.79 37.17 -2.70
N LEU A 183 3.47 37.31 -1.41
CA LEU A 183 4.48 37.42 -0.35
C LEU A 183 5.38 36.18 -0.28
N ILE A 184 4.79 34.99 -0.29
CA ILE A 184 5.55 33.73 -0.29
C ILE A 184 6.42 33.62 -1.55
N GLY A 185 5.89 33.95 -2.73
CA GLY A 185 6.65 33.97 -3.98
C GLY A 185 7.82 34.97 -3.97
N ALA A 186 7.65 36.13 -3.35
CA ALA A 186 8.68 37.16 -3.28
C ALA A 186 9.82 36.82 -2.27
N LEU A 187 9.50 36.08 -1.20
CA LEU A 187 10.47 35.70 -0.15
C LEU A 187 11.12 34.35 -0.39
N SER A 188 10.48 33.46 -1.15
CA SER A 188 11.02 32.12 -1.43
C SER A 188 12.27 32.22 -2.30
N SER A 189 13.28 31.41 -1.97
CA SER A 189 14.52 31.28 -2.75
C SER A 189 14.34 30.45 -4.03
N GLY A 190 13.16 29.89 -4.28
CA GLY A 190 12.77 29.14 -5.46
C GLY A 190 11.26 29.23 -5.71
N GLU A 191 10.77 28.53 -6.73
CA GLU A 191 9.32 28.47 -6.97
C GLU A 191 8.61 27.79 -5.79
N PRO A 192 7.60 28.43 -5.17
CA PRO A 192 6.85 27.81 -4.09
C PRO A 192 6.09 26.56 -4.57
N GLU A 193 6.16 25.48 -3.78
CA GLU A 193 5.35 24.30 -4.03
C GLU A 193 3.88 24.61 -3.72
N VAL A 194 3.00 24.40 -4.70
CA VAL A 194 1.55 24.62 -4.55
C VAL A 194 0.89 23.27 -4.37
N ALA A 195 0.32 23.03 -3.19
CA ALA A 195 -0.44 21.82 -2.90
C ALA A 195 -1.92 22.12 -2.76
N SER A 196 -2.76 21.35 -3.44
CA SER A 196 -4.21 21.40 -3.29
C SER A 196 -4.61 20.39 -2.21
N TYR A 197 -5.31 20.87 -1.18
CA TYR A 197 -5.86 19.97 -0.17
C TYR A 197 -7.12 19.29 -0.71
N PRO A 198 -7.23 17.96 -0.55
CA PRO A 198 -8.47 17.26 -0.82
C PRO A 198 -9.60 17.88 0.02
N PHE A 199 -10.76 18.06 -0.57
CA PHE A 199 -11.97 18.61 0.05
C PHE A 199 -11.94 20.13 0.39
N THR A 200 -10.93 20.87 -0.03
CA THR A 200 -10.94 22.33 0.10
C THR A 200 -10.64 22.98 -1.26
N THR A 201 -11.30 24.11 -1.54
CA THR A 201 -10.97 24.99 -2.67
C THR A 201 -9.72 25.83 -2.39
N LYS A 202 -9.02 25.56 -1.28
CA LYS A 202 -7.89 26.35 -0.81
C LYS A 202 -6.60 25.64 -1.16
N GLN A 203 -5.64 26.39 -1.65
CA GLN A 203 -4.28 25.94 -1.94
C GLN A 203 -3.37 26.32 -0.78
N LEU A 204 -2.44 25.43 -0.46
CA LEU A 204 -1.33 25.73 0.42
C LEU A 204 -0.10 26.01 -0.44
N HIS A 205 0.56 27.12 -0.18
CA HIS A 205 1.82 27.49 -0.82
C HIS A 205 2.94 27.23 0.18
N LEU A 206 3.93 26.43 -0.19
CA LEU A 206 5.11 26.18 0.62
C LEU A 206 6.33 26.80 -0.04
N GLY A 207 6.91 27.80 0.61
CA GLY A 207 8.14 28.45 0.19
C GLY A 207 9.29 28.14 1.14
N HIS A 208 10.52 28.26 0.67
CA HIS A 208 11.73 28.09 1.46
C HIS A 208 12.63 29.30 1.30
N PHE A 209 13.23 29.78 2.37
CA PHE A 209 14.25 30.81 2.32
C PHE A 209 15.34 30.57 3.38
N VAL A 210 16.49 31.18 3.17
CA VAL A 210 17.62 31.11 4.09
C VAL A 210 17.86 32.48 4.71
N HIS A 211 17.82 32.56 6.04
CA HIS A 211 18.20 33.76 6.78
C HIS A 211 19.33 33.46 7.79
N ARG A 212 20.41 34.20 7.73
CA ARG A 212 21.59 34.00 8.60
C ARG A 212 22.09 32.55 8.62
N ARG A 213 22.17 31.92 7.45
CA ARG A 213 22.57 30.51 7.25
C ARG A 213 21.62 29.46 7.84
N ARG A 214 20.41 29.83 8.25
CA ARG A 214 19.39 28.91 8.72
C ARG A 214 18.29 28.78 7.68
N PRO A 215 17.89 27.57 7.31
CA PRO A 215 16.73 27.37 6.46
C PRO A 215 15.43 27.61 7.25
N TYR A 216 14.45 28.16 6.57
CA TYR A 216 13.09 28.38 7.05
C TYR A 216 12.11 27.93 6.00
N GLN A 217 10.99 27.38 6.45
CA GLN A 217 9.84 27.08 5.63
C GLN A 217 8.73 28.11 5.90
N MET A 218 7.92 28.39 4.87
CA MET A 218 6.85 29.39 4.99
C MET A 218 5.60 28.88 4.30
#